data_8b4691810b00c25a785512970ca24f00
#
_entry.id   8b4691810b00c25a785512970ca24f00
#
_cell.length_a   1.000
_cell.length_b   1.000
_cell.length_c   1.000
_cell.angle_alpha   90.00
_cell.angle_beta   90.00
_cell.angle_gamma   90.00
#
_symmetry.space_group_name_H-M   'P 1'
#
loop_
_entity.id
_entity.type
_entity.pdbx_description
1 polymer ?
#
loop_
_entity_poly.entity_id
_entity_poly.type
_entity_poly.pdbx_seq_one_letter_code
_entity_poly.pdbx_strand_id
1 'polypeptide(L)'
;MAVRAKHFEYWINLDEGGNLSADGQPLDLGEEVSAEHLLLASLARCSLQSLAYFARQKGLEAHGSAFATGTVTRRGADDRYGFADIECRMDVRLDGELADDQLKPLLESAEWGCFVGASLDPAPSYKWRINGRDL
;
A
#
# COMPACT_ATOMS: atom_id res chain seq x y z
N MET A 1 18.00 2.51 -25.86
CA MET A 1 18.37 1.23 -25.27
C MET A 1 17.29 0.81 -24.26
N ALA A 2 16.75 -0.38 -24.39
CA ALA A 2 15.75 -0.87 -23.45
C ALA A 2 16.43 -1.32 -22.14
N VAL A 3 15.90 -0.87 -21.02
CA VAL A 3 16.34 -1.32 -19.71
C VAL A 3 15.58 -2.60 -19.37
N ARG A 4 16.33 -3.62 -18.96
CA ARG A 4 15.72 -4.89 -18.59
C ARG A 4 14.93 -4.72 -17.30
N ALA A 5 13.67 -5.15 -17.31
CA ALA A 5 12.81 -5.10 -16.13
C ALA A 5 13.35 -6.01 -15.03
N LYS A 6 13.32 -5.52 -13.80
CA LYS A 6 13.63 -6.34 -12.63
C LYS A 6 12.45 -7.25 -12.33
N HIS A 7 12.73 -8.43 -11.82
CA HIS A 7 11.72 -9.40 -11.43
C HIS A 7 11.80 -9.64 -9.94
N PHE A 8 10.67 -9.59 -9.26
CA PHE A 8 10.55 -9.87 -7.84
C PHE A 8 9.54 -10.99 -7.68
N GLU A 9 9.92 -12.04 -6.99
CA GLU A 9 9.05 -13.19 -6.78
C GLU A 9 8.78 -13.37 -5.30
N TYR A 10 7.52 -13.64 -4.97
CA TYR A 10 7.05 -13.82 -3.59
C TYR A 10 6.14 -15.02 -3.57
N TRP A 11 6.15 -15.75 -2.46
CA TRP A 11 5.22 -16.86 -2.32
C TRP A 11 4.70 -16.94 -0.89
N ILE A 12 3.45 -17.39 -0.81
CA ILE A 12 2.72 -17.62 0.43
C ILE A 12 2.30 -19.08 0.44
N ASN A 13 2.42 -19.72 1.58
CA ASN A 13 1.87 -21.05 1.80
C ASN A 13 0.79 -20.98 2.88
N LEU A 14 -0.37 -21.56 2.59
CA LEU A 14 -1.44 -21.78 3.56
C LEU A 14 -1.57 -23.27 3.73
N ASP A 15 -1.31 -23.79 4.93
CA ASP A 15 -1.40 -25.20 5.18
C ASP A 15 -2.81 -25.64 5.56
N GLU A 16 -3.02 -26.94 5.69
CA GLU A 16 -4.33 -27.52 6.00
C GLU A 16 -4.84 -27.11 7.38
N GLY A 17 -3.94 -26.80 8.29
CA GLY A 17 -4.28 -26.29 9.63
C GLY A 17 -4.62 -24.83 9.69
N GLY A 18 -4.54 -24.10 8.54
CA GLY A 18 -4.81 -22.68 8.49
C GLY A 18 -3.62 -21.80 8.81
N ASN A 19 -2.42 -22.35 8.83
CA ASN A 19 -1.20 -21.59 9.15
C ASN A 19 -0.60 -21.00 7.88
N LEU A 20 -0.29 -19.71 7.94
CA LEU A 20 0.34 -18.96 6.84
C LEU A 20 1.84 -18.83 7.04
N SER A 21 2.59 -18.92 5.95
CA SER A 21 4.00 -18.56 5.95
C SER A 21 4.33 -17.77 4.68
N ALA A 22 5.24 -16.82 4.82
CA ALA A 22 5.72 -15.98 3.72
C ALA A 22 7.17 -16.31 3.47
N ASP A 23 7.48 -16.85 2.29
CA ASP A 23 8.84 -17.28 1.92
C ASP A 23 9.48 -18.12 3.03
N GLY A 24 8.70 -19.03 3.61
CA GLY A 24 9.14 -19.93 4.67
C GLY A 24 9.07 -19.39 6.09
N GLN A 25 8.71 -18.13 6.29
CA GLN A 25 8.60 -17.52 7.63
C GLN A 25 7.14 -17.52 8.09
N PRO A 26 6.85 -18.01 9.31
CA PRO A 26 5.47 -18.01 9.80
C PRO A 26 4.89 -16.61 9.93
N LEU A 27 3.61 -16.49 9.59
CA LEU A 27 2.81 -15.29 9.85
C LEU A 27 1.81 -15.63 10.94
N ASP A 28 1.92 -14.94 12.08
CA ASP A 28 1.03 -15.15 13.21
C ASP A 28 -0.13 -14.16 13.14
N LEU A 29 -1.28 -14.65 12.68
CA LEU A 29 -2.48 -13.85 12.48
C LEU A 29 -3.60 -14.35 13.39
N GLY A 30 -4.42 -13.41 13.88
CA GLY A 30 -5.62 -13.76 14.61
C GLY A 30 -6.68 -14.39 13.69
N GLU A 31 -7.56 -15.20 14.27
CA GLU A 31 -8.60 -15.91 13.52
C GLU A 31 -9.58 -14.96 12.80
N GLU A 32 -9.72 -13.73 13.30
CA GLU A 32 -10.63 -12.76 12.74
C GLU A 32 -10.05 -11.98 11.57
N VAL A 33 -8.77 -12.22 11.23
CA VAL A 33 -8.12 -11.56 10.10
C VAL A 33 -8.51 -12.29 8.82
N SER A 34 -9.32 -11.62 8.02
CA SER A 34 -9.82 -12.17 6.75
C SER A 34 -8.86 -11.86 5.60
N ALA A 35 -9.15 -12.45 4.44
CA ALA A 35 -8.43 -12.16 3.20
C ALA A 35 -8.52 -10.66 2.85
N GLU A 36 -9.68 -10.06 3.08
CA GLU A 36 -9.89 -8.63 2.80
C GLU A 36 -9.01 -7.77 3.70
N HIS A 37 -8.86 -8.12 4.96
CA HIS A 37 -7.91 -7.44 5.85
C HIS A 37 -6.48 -7.55 5.35
N LEU A 38 -6.09 -8.72 4.86
CA LEU A 38 -4.73 -8.94 4.36
C LEU A 38 -4.46 -8.12 3.11
N LEU A 39 -5.45 -7.99 2.24
CA LEU A 39 -5.31 -7.16 1.05
C LEU A 39 -5.13 -5.68 1.44
N LEU A 40 -5.95 -5.18 2.35
CA LEU A 40 -5.85 -3.79 2.82
C LEU A 40 -4.55 -3.56 3.57
N ALA A 41 -4.10 -4.53 4.37
CA ALA A 41 -2.82 -4.43 5.06
C ALA A 41 -1.66 -4.36 4.07
N SER A 42 -1.72 -5.13 2.99
CA SER A 42 -0.69 -5.09 1.96
C SER A 42 -0.62 -3.73 1.27
N LEU A 43 -1.78 -3.12 0.99
CA LEU A 43 -1.84 -1.78 0.41
C LEU A 43 -1.24 -0.75 1.36
N ALA A 44 -1.62 -0.78 2.63
CA ALA A 44 -1.11 0.16 3.64
C ALA A 44 0.41 0.07 3.75
N ARG A 45 0.94 -1.14 3.87
CA ARG A 45 2.39 -1.35 3.98
C ARG A 45 3.12 -0.93 2.72
N CYS A 46 2.59 -1.31 1.56
CA CYS A 46 3.22 -1.00 0.27
C CYS A 46 3.26 0.51 0.02
N SER A 47 2.20 1.22 0.38
CA SER A 47 2.13 2.67 0.22
C SER A 47 3.20 3.39 1.03
N LEU A 48 3.40 2.98 2.29
CA LEU A 48 4.45 3.56 3.14
C LEU A 48 5.84 3.18 2.65
N GLN A 49 6.04 1.95 2.20
CA GLN A 49 7.32 1.52 1.65
C GLN A 49 7.67 2.30 0.38
N SER A 50 6.70 2.54 -0.47
CA SER A 50 6.88 3.32 -1.69
C SER A 50 7.28 4.76 -1.36
N LEU A 51 6.58 5.39 -0.42
CA LEU A 51 6.95 6.74 0.01
C LEU A 51 8.35 6.78 0.59
N ALA A 52 8.69 5.83 1.45
CA ALA A 52 10.02 5.77 2.06
C ALA A 52 11.12 5.66 1.00
N TYR A 53 10.88 4.87 -0.03
CA TYR A 53 11.82 4.70 -1.14
C TYR A 53 12.08 6.03 -1.84
N PHE A 54 11.03 6.73 -2.26
CA PHE A 54 11.18 8.00 -2.98
C PHE A 54 11.68 9.14 -2.08
N ALA A 55 11.32 9.11 -0.79
CA ALA A 55 11.85 10.10 0.16
C ALA A 55 13.35 9.95 0.33
N ARG A 56 13.86 8.71 0.42
CA ARG A 56 15.31 8.49 0.54
C ARG A 56 16.08 9.01 -0.66
N GLN A 57 15.50 8.97 -1.85
CA GLN A 57 16.13 9.53 -3.03
C GLN A 57 16.32 11.04 -2.93
N LYS A 58 15.56 11.69 -2.05
CA LYS A 58 15.69 13.12 -1.75
C LYS A 58 16.46 13.36 -0.45
N GLY A 59 17.08 12.31 0.12
CA GLY A 59 17.84 12.43 1.36
C GLY A 59 16.98 12.54 2.61
N LEU A 60 15.70 12.14 2.53
CA LEU A 60 14.77 12.23 3.64
C LEU A 60 14.39 10.85 4.17
N GLU A 61 14.18 10.77 5.48
CA GLU A 61 13.58 9.60 6.12
C GLU A 61 12.10 9.86 6.37
N ALA A 62 11.28 8.85 6.12
CA ALA A 62 9.84 8.92 6.32
C ALA A 62 9.43 7.93 7.40
N HIS A 63 8.62 8.40 8.35
CA HIS A 63 8.05 7.58 9.43
C HIS A 63 6.57 7.83 9.48
N GLY A 64 5.78 6.79 9.49
CA GLY A 64 4.35 7.04 9.49
C GLY A 64 3.51 5.81 9.71
N SER A 65 2.22 6.08 9.75
CA SER A 65 1.18 5.07 9.88
C SER A 65 0.26 5.15 8.65
N ALA A 66 -0.48 4.07 8.43
CA ALA A 66 -1.44 4.00 7.35
C ALA A 66 -2.71 3.32 7.84
N PHE A 67 -3.82 3.77 7.32
CA PHE A 67 -5.15 3.23 7.62
C PHE A 67 -5.85 3.00 6.28
N ALA A 68 -6.08 1.74 5.93
CA ALA A 68 -6.72 1.38 4.68
C ALA A 68 -8.13 0.84 4.96
N THR A 69 -9.08 1.30 4.16
CA THR A 69 -10.47 0.86 4.24
C THR A 69 -10.94 0.43 2.85
N GLY A 70 -11.93 -0.44 2.84
CA GLY A 70 -12.56 -0.86 1.62
C GLY A 70 -13.93 -1.42 1.90
N THR A 71 -14.80 -1.31 0.90
CA THR A 71 -16.16 -1.82 1.00
C THR A 71 -16.34 -2.92 -0.04
N VAL A 72 -16.74 -4.10 0.42
CA VAL A 72 -17.08 -5.22 -0.45
C VAL A 72 -18.60 -5.27 -0.60
N THR A 73 -19.07 -5.22 -1.82
CA THR A 73 -20.49 -5.32 -2.14
C THR A 73 -20.64 -5.89 -3.56
N ARG A 74 -21.88 -6.10 -3.97
CA ARG A 74 -22.16 -6.54 -5.34
C ARG A 74 -21.89 -5.37 -6.28
N ARG A 75 -20.97 -5.55 -7.23
CA ARG A 75 -20.60 -4.50 -8.18
C ARG A 75 -21.55 -4.50 -9.37
N GLY A 76 -21.92 -3.30 -9.82
CA GLY A 76 -22.82 -3.16 -10.97
C GLY A 76 -22.20 -3.58 -12.29
N ALA A 77 -20.89 -3.53 -12.42
CA ALA A 77 -20.22 -3.80 -13.67
C ALA A 77 -20.26 -5.27 -14.09
N ASP A 78 -20.14 -6.19 -13.13
CA ASP A 78 -20.06 -7.64 -13.42
C ASP A 78 -20.97 -8.49 -12.55
N ASP A 79 -21.80 -7.86 -11.73
CA ASP A 79 -22.76 -8.52 -10.82
C ASP A 79 -22.09 -9.47 -9.83
N ARG A 80 -20.81 -9.24 -9.50
CA ARG A 80 -20.05 -10.03 -8.54
C ARG A 80 -19.80 -9.23 -7.28
N TYR A 81 -19.64 -9.94 -6.16
CA TYR A 81 -19.12 -9.31 -4.94
C TYR A 81 -17.62 -9.07 -5.09
N GLY A 82 -17.19 -7.88 -4.73
CA GLY A 82 -15.80 -7.47 -4.76
C GLY A 82 -15.69 -6.09 -4.14
N PHE A 83 -14.47 -5.56 -4.08
CA PHE A 83 -14.28 -4.21 -3.58
C PHE A 83 -14.93 -3.21 -4.52
N ALA A 84 -15.80 -2.37 -3.97
CA ALA A 84 -16.43 -1.27 -4.70
C ALA A 84 -15.63 0.03 -4.55
N ASP A 85 -14.96 0.18 -3.40
CA ASP A 85 -14.04 1.29 -3.15
C ASP A 85 -12.91 0.82 -2.24
N ILE A 86 -11.77 1.49 -2.35
CA ILE A 86 -10.60 1.26 -1.51
C ILE A 86 -9.98 2.62 -1.26
N GLU A 87 -9.70 2.94 0.00
CA GLU A 87 -9.04 4.18 0.37
C GLU A 87 -7.87 3.88 1.30
N CYS A 88 -6.76 4.57 1.10
CA CYS A 88 -5.59 4.46 1.95
C CYS A 88 -5.22 5.84 2.46
N ARG A 89 -5.22 6.00 3.78
CA ARG A 89 -4.86 7.25 4.45
C ARG A 89 -3.54 7.08 5.15
N MET A 90 -2.59 7.95 4.86
CA MET A 90 -1.27 7.94 5.47
C MET A 90 -1.06 9.18 6.31
N ASP A 91 -0.48 8.98 7.47
CA ASP A 91 -0.05 10.06 8.36
C ASP A 91 1.45 9.90 8.55
N VAL A 92 2.23 10.77 7.91
CA VAL A 92 3.67 10.60 7.75
C VAL A 92 4.41 11.82 8.28
N ARG A 93 5.51 11.54 8.96
CA ARG A 93 6.47 12.55 9.34
C ARG A 93 7.73 12.37 8.49
N LEU A 94 8.09 13.41 7.78
CA LEU A 94 9.37 13.50 7.08
C LEU A 94 10.36 14.23 8.00
N ASP A 95 11.60 13.77 8.02
CA ASP A 95 12.67 14.38 8.84
C ASP A 95 13.32 15.58 8.14
N GLY A 96 12.51 16.39 7.53
CA GLY A 96 12.91 17.59 6.82
C GLY A 96 11.70 18.20 6.16
N GLU A 97 11.85 19.40 5.69
CA GLU A 97 10.77 20.10 5.03
C GLU A 97 10.99 20.16 3.53
N LEU A 98 9.92 19.93 2.78
CA LEU A 98 9.87 20.15 1.36
C LEU A 98 8.86 21.26 1.06
N ALA A 99 9.16 22.08 0.08
CA ALA A 99 8.17 23.02 -0.43
C ALA A 99 7.04 22.23 -1.11
N ASP A 100 5.86 22.85 -1.18
CA ASP A 100 4.69 22.16 -1.74
C ASP A 100 4.91 21.70 -3.18
N ASP A 101 5.69 22.45 -3.96
CA ASP A 101 6.01 22.10 -5.34
C ASP A 101 6.96 20.90 -5.45
N GLN A 102 7.66 20.54 -4.37
CA GLN A 102 8.48 19.33 -4.28
C GLN A 102 7.74 18.19 -3.62
N LEU A 103 6.86 18.51 -2.69
CA LEU A 103 6.11 17.49 -1.93
C LEU A 103 5.08 16.79 -2.81
N LYS A 104 4.35 17.55 -3.61
CA LYS A 104 3.33 16.96 -4.48
C LYS A 104 3.88 15.92 -5.45
N PRO A 105 4.99 16.18 -6.17
CA PRO A 105 5.58 15.14 -7.02
C PRO A 105 6.08 13.92 -6.24
N LEU A 106 6.55 14.11 -5.01
CA LEU A 106 6.96 12.99 -4.16
C LEU A 106 5.78 12.06 -3.87
N LEU A 107 4.63 12.64 -3.50
CA LEU A 107 3.44 11.85 -3.20
C LEU A 107 2.89 11.16 -4.45
N GLU A 108 2.91 11.83 -5.58
CA GLU A 108 2.51 11.24 -6.86
C GLU A 108 3.40 10.05 -7.22
N SER A 109 4.70 10.18 -6.99
CA SER A 109 5.64 9.08 -7.22
C SER A 109 5.37 7.92 -6.27
N ALA A 110 5.07 8.20 -5.01
CA ALA A 110 4.76 7.16 -4.03
C ALA A 110 3.51 6.37 -4.43
N GLU A 111 2.46 7.05 -4.89
CA GLU A 111 1.24 6.41 -5.36
C GLU A 111 1.50 5.57 -6.61
N TRP A 112 2.22 6.15 -7.56
CA TRP A 112 2.55 5.48 -8.82
C TRP A 112 3.43 4.25 -8.60
N GLY A 113 4.38 4.33 -7.66
CA GLY A 113 5.34 3.25 -7.39
C GLY A 113 4.83 2.19 -6.42
N CYS A 114 3.60 2.28 -5.94
CA CYS A 114 3.02 1.29 -5.05
C CYS A 114 2.59 0.07 -5.86
N PHE A 115 3.33 -1.04 -5.74
CA PHE A 115 3.08 -2.25 -6.54
C PHE A 115 1.69 -2.81 -6.31
N VAL A 116 1.26 -2.85 -5.05
CA VAL A 116 -0.06 -3.37 -4.69
C VAL A 116 -1.15 -2.47 -5.24
N GLY A 117 -1.02 -1.15 -5.04
CA GLY A 117 -2.01 -0.20 -5.55
C GLY A 117 -2.16 -0.26 -7.06
N ALA A 118 -1.04 -0.45 -7.77
CA ALA A 118 -1.04 -0.56 -9.23
C ALA A 118 -1.77 -1.82 -9.73
N SER A 119 -1.96 -2.81 -8.85
CA SER A 119 -2.53 -4.10 -9.20
C SER A 119 -4.01 -4.24 -8.78
N LEU A 120 -4.59 -3.21 -8.18
CA LEU A 120 -5.96 -3.28 -7.64
C LEU A 120 -6.98 -2.67 -8.59
N ASP A 121 -8.16 -3.29 -8.62
CA ASP A 121 -9.34 -2.80 -9.31
C ASP A 121 -10.54 -2.98 -8.37
N PRO A 122 -11.15 -1.88 -7.88
CA PRO A 122 -10.91 -0.49 -8.28
C PRO A 122 -9.55 0.02 -7.78
N ALA A 123 -9.03 1.02 -8.50
CA ALA A 123 -7.81 1.69 -8.05
C ALA A 123 -8.06 2.37 -6.71
N PRO A 124 -7.11 2.26 -5.76
CA PRO A 124 -7.29 2.92 -4.47
C PRO A 124 -7.19 4.43 -4.59
N SER A 125 -7.92 5.13 -3.73
CA SER A 125 -7.70 6.55 -3.51
C SER A 125 -6.76 6.74 -2.32
N TYR A 126 -5.91 7.76 -2.38
CA TYR A 126 -4.91 8.02 -1.36
C TYR A 126 -5.15 9.38 -0.72
N LYS A 127 -4.98 9.44 0.58
CA LYS A 127 -5.01 10.70 1.33
C LYS A 127 -3.77 10.78 2.20
N TRP A 128 -3.04 11.87 2.08
CA TRP A 128 -1.79 12.07 2.76
C TRP A 128 -1.89 13.19 3.79
N ARG A 129 -1.36 12.92 4.97
CA ARG A 129 -1.06 13.95 5.96
C ARG A 129 0.45 13.91 6.16
N ILE A 130 1.10 15.02 5.85
CA ILE A 130 2.55 15.13 5.93
C ILE A 130 2.91 16.21 6.93
N ASN A 131 3.65 15.81 7.98
CA ASN A 131 4.06 16.71 9.06
C ASN A 131 2.87 17.51 9.62
N GLY A 132 1.74 16.83 9.81
CA GLY A 132 0.53 17.40 10.38
C GLY A 132 -0.34 18.20 9.43
N ARG A 133 0.01 18.25 8.15
CA ARG A 133 -0.76 18.98 7.14
C ARG A 133 -1.47 18.01 6.21
N ASP A 134 -2.76 18.24 6.00
CA ASP A 134 -3.54 17.50 5.02
C ASP A 134 -3.26 18.03 3.61
N LEU A 135 -3.04 17.13 2.68
CA LEU A 135 -2.70 17.48 1.31
C LEU A 135 -3.70 16.94 0.30
#